data_0b723e5da8dc66db15ad18c2cd797847
#
_entry.id   0b723e5da8dc66db15ad18c2cd797847
#
_cell.length_a   1.000
_cell.length_b   1.000
_cell.length_c   1.000
_cell.angle_alpha   90.00
_cell.angle_beta   90.00
_cell.angle_gamma   90.00
#
_symmetry.space_group_name_H-M   'P 1'
#
loop_
_entity.id
_entity.type
_entity.pdbx_description
1 polymer ?
#
loop_
_entity_poly.entity_id
_entity_poly.type
_entity_poly.pdbx_seq_one_letter_code
_entity_poly.pdbx_strand_id
1 'polypeptide(L)'
;MEENVLKYEPDTALFVPDDDPLLFYRHIMNYAASSLRQEGRLYFEINPIYADSIVEHLQQTGFVSVQKITDQFGKTRFIKACKR
;
A
#
# COMPACT_ATOMS: atom_id res chain seq x y z
N MET A 1 -6.86 23.21 -0.83
CA MET A 1 -5.57 22.56 -1.11
C MET A 1 -5.81 21.10 -1.45
N GLU A 2 -5.31 20.70 -2.58
CA GLU A 2 -5.49 19.32 -3.02
C GLU A 2 -4.52 18.40 -2.29
N GLU A 3 -5.02 17.30 -1.78
CA GLU A 3 -4.18 16.27 -1.21
C GLU A 3 -3.69 15.36 -2.31
N ASN A 4 -2.40 15.08 -2.32
CA ASN A 4 -1.82 14.10 -3.23
C ASN A 4 -1.93 12.71 -2.57
N VAL A 5 -3.04 12.04 -2.85
CA VAL A 5 -3.36 10.76 -2.22
C VAL A 5 -3.68 9.72 -3.30
N LEU A 6 -3.05 8.56 -3.19
CA LEU A 6 -3.39 7.41 -4.01
C LEU A 6 -4.12 6.40 -3.13
N LYS A 7 -5.35 6.07 -3.52
CA LYS A 7 -6.13 5.02 -2.87
C LYS A 7 -6.27 3.85 -3.81
N TYR A 8 -6.05 2.68 -3.26
CA TYR A 8 -6.25 1.45 -4.00
C TYR A 8 -7.21 0.54 -3.26
N GLU A 9 -8.17 -0.01 -4.00
CA GLU A 9 -9.15 -0.96 -3.46
C GLU A 9 -9.13 -2.22 -4.30
N PRO A 10 -9.12 -3.41 -3.67
CA PRO A 10 -9.03 -4.67 -4.41
C PRO A 10 -10.25 -4.99 -5.26
N ASP A 11 -11.33 -4.22 -5.13
CA ASP A 11 -12.54 -4.40 -5.95
C ASP A 11 -12.32 -4.04 -7.41
N THR A 12 -11.30 -3.27 -7.71
CA THR A 12 -10.96 -2.99 -9.10
C THR A 12 -10.37 -4.27 -9.67
N ALA A 13 -11.10 -4.88 -10.58
CA ALA A 13 -10.83 -6.21 -11.12
C ALA A 13 -9.42 -6.34 -11.69
N LEU A 14 -8.51 -6.76 -10.85
CA LEU A 14 -7.12 -6.97 -11.26
C LEU A 14 -6.78 -8.43 -10.98
N PHE A 15 -6.30 -9.07 -12.01
CA PHE A 15 -5.90 -10.46 -11.92
C PHE A 15 -4.49 -10.54 -11.37
N VAL A 16 -4.34 -11.26 -10.26
CA VAL A 16 -3.04 -11.49 -9.64
C VAL A 16 -2.72 -12.97 -9.84
N PRO A 17 -1.51 -13.29 -10.34
CA PRO A 17 -1.11 -14.68 -10.44
C PRO A 17 -1.15 -15.37 -9.08
N ASP A 18 -1.67 -16.59 -9.03
CA ASP A 18 -1.81 -17.33 -7.77
C ASP A 18 -0.46 -17.62 -7.12
N ASP A 19 0.59 -17.68 -7.90
CA ASP A 19 1.94 -18.00 -7.43
C ASP A 19 2.72 -16.78 -6.92
N ASP A 20 2.21 -15.56 -7.15
CA ASP A 20 2.87 -14.36 -6.63
C ASP A 20 1.84 -13.28 -6.28
N PRO A 21 1.12 -13.47 -5.18
CA PRO A 21 0.10 -12.50 -4.79
C PRO A 21 0.67 -11.14 -4.41
N LEU A 22 1.96 -11.06 -4.08
CA LEU A 22 2.60 -9.78 -3.76
C LEU A 22 2.97 -8.98 -5.00
N LEU A 23 3.01 -9.60 -6.17
CA LEU A 23 3.38 -8.93 -7.41
C LEU A 23 2.50 -7.69 -7.63
N PHE A 24 1.22 -7.85 -7.42
CA PHE A 24 0.25 -6.79 -7.60
C PHE A 24 0.51 -5.62 -6.65
N TYR A 25 0.74 -5.93 -5.36
CA TYR A 25 1.05 -4.90 -4.38
C TYR A 25 2.36 -4.18 -4.73
N ARG A 26 3.36 -4.92 -5.21
CA ARG A 26 4.63 -4.31 -5.62
C ARG A 26 4.45 -3.34 -6.78
N HIS A 27 3.62 -3.69 -7.76
CA HIS A 27 3.32 -2.77 -8.87
C HIS A 27 2.67 -1.49 -8.38
N ILE A 28 1.73 -1.58 -7.47
CA ILE A 28 1.07 -0.41 -6.91
C ILE A 28 2.06 0.45 -6.13
N MET A 29 2.86 -0.18 -5.29
CA MET A 29 3.84 0.54 -4.48
C MET A 29 4.88 1.25 -5.34
N ASN A 30 5.36 0.58 -6.38
CA ASN A 30 6.33 1.18 -7.29
C ASN A 30 5.71 2.32 -8.09
N TYR A 31 4.47 2.16 -8.53
CA TYR A 31 3.75 3.22 -9.20
C TYR A 31 3.58 4.43 -8.29
N ALA A 32 3.17 4.19 -7.05
CA ALA A 32 3.01 5.26 -6.07
C ALA A 32 4.33 5.97 -5.80
N ALA A 33 5.42 5.22 -5.70
CA ALA A 33 6.74 5.80 -5.45
C ALA A 33 7.17 6.77 -6.54
N SER A 34 6.76 6.52 -7.79
CA SER A 34 7.10 7.40 -8.91
C SER A 34 6.05 8.47 -9.18
N SER A 35 4.80 8.26 -8.75
CA SER A 35 3.68 9.13 -9.11
C SER A 35 3.31 10.13 -8.02
N LEU A 36 3.49 9.75 -6.77
CA LEU A 36 3.16 10.65 -5.66
C LEU A 36 4.21 11.74 -5.52
N ARG A 37 3.74 12.91 -5.20
CA ARG A 37 4.62 14.03 -4.83
C ARG A 37 5.25 13.75 -3.48
N GLN A 38 6.30 14.51 -3.16
CA GLN A 38 6.85 14.56 -1.83
C GLN A 38 5.71 14.88 -0.84
N GLU A 39 5.65 14.14 0.26
CA GLU A 39 4.59 14.24 1.26
C GLU A 39 3.23 13.70 0.79
N GLY A 40 3.15 13.14 -0.40
CA GLY A 40 1.96 12.46 -0.85
C GLY A 40 1.69 11.21 -0.02
N ARG A 41 0.44 10.79 0.05
CA ARG A 41 0.03 9.66 0.88
C ARG A 41 -0.49 8.51 0.04
N LEU A 42 -0.13 7.32 0.48
CA LEU A 42 -0.63 6.09 -0.10
C LEU A 42 -1.50 5.39 0.92
N TYR A 43 -2.72 5.04 0.50
CA TYR A 43 -3.62 4.19 1.28
C TYR A 43 -4.02 3.02 0.41
N PHE A 44 -3.92 1.81 0.94
CA PHE A 44 -4.50 0.70 0.20
C PHE A 44 -4.95 -0.42 1.11
N GLU A 45 -5.98 -1.11 0.66
CA GLU A 45 -6.54 -2.25 1.34
C GLU A 45 -5.73 -3.49 1.00
N ILE A 46 -5.43 -4.30 2.00
CA ILE A 46 -4.55 -5.44 1.85
C ILE A 46 -5.15 -6.69 2.48
N ASN A 47 -4.62 -7.84 2.09
CA ASN A 47 -4.84 -9.07 2.82
C ASN A 47 -3.88 -9.08 4.00
N PRO A 48 -4.39 -9.28 5.24
CA PRO A 48 -3.56 -9.21 6.45
C PRO A 48 -2.31 -10.09 6.44
N ILE A 49 -2.34 -11.21 5.75
CA ILE A 49 -1.18 -12.13 5.73
C ILE A 49 0.04 -11.52 5.04
N TYR A 50 -0.15 -10.48 4.23
CA TYR A 50 0.95 -9.83 3.52
C TYR A 50 1.38 -8.51 4.16
N ALA A 51 0.78 -8.14 5.30
CA ALA A 51 1.01 -6.83 5.90
C ALA A 51 2.48 -6.54 6.15
N ASP A 52 3.20 -7.48 6.76
CA ASP A 52 4.61 -7.26 7.10
C ASP A 52 5.49 -7.12 5.86
N SER A 53 5.23 -7.93 4.84
CA SER A 53 5.98 -7.85 3.58
C SER A 53 5.74 -6.53 2.87
N ILE A 54 4.52 -6.04 2.91
CA ILE A 54 4.15 -4.76 2.28
C ILE A 54 4.81 -3.61 3.02
N VAL A 55 4.78 -3.60 4.34
CA VAL A 55 5.43 -2.57 5.14
C VAL A 55 6.92 -2.52 4.84
N GLU A 56 7.58 -3.68 4.81
CA GLU A 56 9.00 -3.75 4.51
C GLU A 56 9.31 -3.17 3.12
N HIS A 57 8.53 -3.56 2.12
CA HIS A 57 8.74 -3.06 0.77
C HIS A 57 8.54 -1.54 0.68
N LEU A 58 7.52 -1.02 1.35
CA LEU A 58 7.28 0.43 1.36
C LEU A 58 8.46 1.18 1.97
N GLN A 59 9.00 0.67 3.06
CA GLN A 59 10.16 1.29 3.69
C GLN A 59 11.38 1.27 2.77
N GLN A 60 11.56 0.19 2.03
CA GLN A 60 12.66 0.06 1.08
C GLN A 60 12.52 1.00 -0.12
N THR A 61 11.29 1.34 -0.50
CA THR A 61 11.05 2.22 -1.65
C THR A 61 10.95 3.69 -1.27
N GLY A 62 11.26 4.05 -0.05
CA GLY A 62 11.36 5.44 0.38
C GLY A 62 10.12 6.01 1.03
N PHE A 63 9.14 5.19 1.36
CA PHE A 63 8.00 5.67 2.12
C PHE A 63 8.35 5.74 3.61
N VAL A 64 7.76 6.72 4.28
CA VAL A 64 7.94 6.94 5.72
C VAL A 64 6.58 6.96 6.39
N SER A 65 6.59 6.92 7.71
CA SER A 65 5.34 6.91 8.50
C SER A 65 4.39 5.79 8.07
N VAL A 66 4.96 4.64 7.78
CA VAL A 66 4.18 3.48 7.36
C VAL A 66 3.39 2.96 8.56
N GLN A 67 2.09 2.88 8.42
CA GLN A 67 1.19 2.47 9.50
C GLN A 67 0.26 1.36 9.04
N LYS A 68 0.06 0.40 9.92
CA LYS A 68 -0.95 -0.64 9.74
C LYS A 68 -2.24 -0.17 10.41
N ILE A 69 -3.34 -0.24 9.68
CA ILE A 69 -4.66 0.13 10.21
C ILE A 69 -5.47 -1.15 10.37
N THR A 70 -5.82 -1.45 11.60
CA THR A 70 -6.55 -2.67 11.93
C THR A 70 -8.06 -2.42 11.94
N ASP A 71 -8.80 -3.49 11.67
CA ASP A 71 -10.26 -3.45 11.80
C ASP A 71 -10.68 -3.72 13.25
N GLN A 72 -11.99 -3.79 13.49
CA GLN A 72 -12.55 -4.00 14.81
C GLN A 72 -12.20 -5.37 15.40
N PHE A 73 -11.72 -6.29 14.57
CA PHE A 73 -11.32 -7.63 14.99
C PHE A 73 -9.81 -7.76 15.21
N GLY A 74 -9.08 -6.67 15.09
CA GLY A 74 -7.63 -6.67 15.29
C GLY A 74 -6.81 -7.12 14.07
N LYS A 75 -7.44 -7.28 12.92
CA LYS A 75 -6.73 -7.68 11.69
C LYS A 75 -6.33 -6.44 10.90
N THR A 76 -5.11 -6.44 10.38
CA THR A 76 -4.64 -5.35 9.52
C THR A 76 -5.36 -5.39 8.18
N ARG A 77 -6.13 -4.35 7.88
CA ARG A 77 -6.91 -4.27 6.64
C ARG A 77 -6.39 -3.23 5.67
N PHE A 78 -5.72 -2.20 6.19
CA PHE A 78 -5.22 -1.10 5.37
C PHE A 78 -3.79 -0.79 5.75
N ILE A 79 -3.05 -0.26 4.79
CA ILE A 79 -1.75 0.32 5.05
C ILE A 79 -1.75 1.75 4.57
N LYS A 80 -1.22 2.63 5.40
CA LYS A 80 -1.03 4.04 5.11
C LYS A 80 0.44 4.35 5.13
N ALA A 81 0.91 5.09 4.15
CA ALA A 81 2.31 5.51 4.09
C ALA A 81 2.41 6.90 3.48
N CYS A 82 3.46 7.60 3.80
CA CYS A 82 3.76 8.91 3.23
C CYS A 82 4.96 8.81 2.31
N LYS A 83 4.90 9.48 1.17
CA LYS A 83 6.03 9.61 0.27
C LYS A 83 7.04 10.58 0.89
N ARG A 84 8.26 10.14 0.96
CA ARG A 84 9.35 10.97 1.50
C ARG A 84 9.76 12.09 0.55
#